data_6ab62eff6016d955302c7c6bef1b898e
#
_entry.id   6ab62eff6016d955302c7c6bef1b898e
#
_cell.length_a   1.000
_cell.length_b   1.000
_cell.length_c   1.000
_cell.angle_alpha   90.00
_cell.angle_beta   90.00
_cell.angle_gamma   90.00
#
_symmetry.space_group_name_H-M   'P 1'
#
loop_
_entity.id
_entity.type
_entity.pdbx_description
1 polymer ?
#
loop_
_entity_poly.entity_id
_entity_poly.type
_entity_poly.pdbx_seq_one_letter_code
_entity_poly.pdbx_strand_id
1 'polypeptide(L)' 'LENGGTVVLIGKTSACLSYDSKGRHEVILMHGAQASIQASAWAVVFVSGEHGCQVIKKATDRAMIL' A
#
# COMPACT_ATOMS: atom_id res chain seq x y z
N LEU A 1 11.26 15.54 -4.83
CA LEU A 1 10.16 14.80 -4.74
C LEU A 1 9.60 14.47 -3.40
N GLU A 2 8.47 13.89 -3.39
CA GLU A 2 7.73 13.71 -2.19
C GLU A 2 8.04 12.42 -1.51
N ASN A 3 8.06 12.43 -0.20
CA ASN A 3 8.28 11.25 0.59
C ASN A 3 6.98 10.64 1.06
N GLY A 4 5.97 10.77 0.27
CA GLY A 4 4.69 10.19 0.62
C GLY A 4 3.75 10.35 -0.52
N GLY A 5 2.65 9.61 -0.47
CA GLY A 5 1.67 9.70 -1.51
C GLY A 5 0.46 8.88 -1.16
N THR A 6 -0.61 9.16 -1.86
CA THR A 6 -1.86 8.46 -1.67
C THR A 6 -2.25 7.77 -2.96
N VAL A 7 -2.56 6.49 -2.87
CA VAL A 7 -3.02 5.70 -3.99
C VAL A 7 -4.42 5.22 -3.68
N VAL A 8 -5.35 5.43 -4.59
CA VAL A 8 -6.71 4.98 -4.43
C VAL A 8 -7.03 3.97 -5.52
N LEU A 9 -7.47 2.80 -5.13
CA LEU A 9 -7.87 1.74 -6.04
C LEU A 9 -9.35 1.49 -5.90
N ILE A 10 -10.08 1.60 -6.98
CA ILE A 10 -11.52 1.51 -6.96
C ILE A 10 -11.97 0.42 -7.91
N GLY A 11 -12.91 -0.40 -7.44
CA GLY A 11 -13.48 -1.44 -8.26
C GLY A 11 -12.60 -2.66 -8.33
N LYS A 12 -12.87 -3.56 -9.24
CA LYS A 12 -12.13 -4.81 -9.37
C LYS A 12 -10.78 -4.55 -10.02
N THR A 13 -9.93 -3.88 -9.30
CA THR A 13 -8.62 -3.48 -9.78
C THR A 13 -7.55 -4.24 -9.01
N SER A 14 -6.54 -4.69 -9.72
CA SER A 14 -5.41 -5.38 -9.14
C SER A 14 -4.17 -4.55 -9.37
N ALA A 15 -3.40 -4.30 -8.32
CA ALA A 15 -2.21 -3.48 -8.45
C ALA A 15 -1.08 -4.04 -7.60
N CYS A 16 0.14 -3.83 -8.08
CA CYS A 16 1.35 -4.13 -7.33
C CYS A 16 2.03 -2.83 -7.00
N LEU A 17 2.26 -2.62 -5.72
CA LEU A 17 2.87 -1.39 -5.24
C LEU A 17 4.17 -1.72 -4.55
N SER A 18 5.20 -0.98 -4.87
CA SER A 18 6.51 -1.20 -4.30
C SER A 18 7.03 0.12 -3.75
N TYR A 19 7.35 0.12 -2.47
CA TYR A 19 7.89 1.29 -1.80
C TYR A 19 9.25 0.93 -1.25
N ASP A 20 10.28 1.54 -1.77
CA ASP A 20 11.64 1.20 -1.39
C ASP A 20 12.41 2.39 -0.87
N SER A 21 11.72 3.43 -0.46
CA SER A 21 12.38 4.59 0.10
C SER A 21 11.68 5.03 1.36
N LYS A 22 12.43 5.71 2.21
CA LYS A 22 11.92 6.22 3.45
C LYS A 22 10.80 7.22 3.20
N GLY A 23 9.72 7.10 3.96
CA GLY A 23 8.62 8.03 3.83
C GLY A 23 7.32 7.37 4.20
N ARG A 24 6.25 8.15 4.16
CA ARG A 24 4.92 7.69 4.46
C ARG A 24 4.10 7.59 3.19
N HIS A 25 3.37 6.49 3.07
CA HIS A 25 2.53 6.24 1.90
C HIS A 25 1.18 5.78 2.40
N GLU A 26 0.16 6.04 1.60
CA GLU A 26 -1.19 5.66 1.96
C GLU A 26 -1.84 4.96 0.77
N VAL A 27 -2.53 3.86 1.04
CA VAL A 27 -3.24 3.10 0.02
C VAL A 27 -4.67 2.94 0.48
N ILE A 28 -5.59 3.30 -0.39
CA ILE A 28 -7.02 3.20 -0.11
C ILE A 28 -7.64 2.28 -1.14
N LEU A 29 -8.37 1.28 -0.66
CA LEU A 29 -9.01 0.29 -1.53
C LEU A 29 -10.52 0.38 -1.37
N MET A 30 -11.23 0.39 -2.49
CA MET A 30 -12.67 0.51 -2.47
C MET A 30 -13.30 -0.46 -3.47
N HIS A 31 -14.49 -0.92 -3.15
CA HIS A 31 -15.32 -1.72 -4.06
C HIS A 31 -14.65 -3.00 -4.54
N GLY A 32 -13.97 -3.68 -3.62
CA GLY A 32 -13.39 -4.97 -3.93
C GLY A 32 -12.04 -4.93 -4.61
N ALA A 33 -11.34 -3.81 -4.52
CA ALA A 33 -10.01 -3.71 -5.11
C ALA A 33 -9.01 -4.63 -4.41
N GLN A 34 -7.95 -4.97 -5.13
CA GLN A 34 -6.90 -5.82 -4.59
C GLN A 34 -5.57 -5.13 -4.78
N ALA A 35 -4.66 -5.35 -3.85
CA ALA A 35 -3.34 -4.77 -3.94
C ALA A 35 -2.30 -5.71 -3.36
N SER A 36 -1.13 -5.72 -3.97
CA SER A 36 0.04 -6.38 -3.43
C SER A 36 1.05 -5.29 -3.12
N ILE A 37 1.39 -5.16 -1.85
CA ILE A 37 2.23 -4.06 -1.40
C ILE A 37 3.52 -4.61 -0.84
N GLN A 38 4.62 -4.11 -1.35
CA GLN A 38 5.95 -4.41 -0.83
C GLN A 38 6.55 -3.13 -0.29
N ALA A 39 7.10 -3.20 0.90
CA ALA A 39 7.74 -2.05 1.49
C ALA A 39 9.11 -2.44 2.01
N SER A 40 10.07 -1.57 1.86
CA SER A 40 11.42 -1.78 2.35
C SER A 40 12.04 -0.44 2.66
N ALA A 41 13.25 -0.47 3.26
CA ALA A 41 14.03 0.73 3.52
C ALA A 41 13.28 1.75 4.37
N TRP A 42 12.67 1.29 5.45
CA TRP A 42 11.99 2.16 6.42
C TRP A 42 10.72 2.82 5.89
N ALA A 43 10.19 2.35 4.79
CA ALA A 43 8.92 2.89 4.30
C ALA A 43 7.80 2.54 5.26
N VAL A 44 6.85 3.45 5.40
CA VAL A 44 5.66 3.23 6.22
C VAL A 44 4.46 3.35 5.32
N VAL A 45 3.63 2.32 5.28
CA VAL A 45 2.47 2.29 4.40
C VAL A 45 1.23 2.11 5.25
N PHE A 46 0.28 3.00 5.10
CA PHE A 46 -1.02 2.89 5.73
C PHE A 46 -2.01 2.36 4.72
N VAL A 47 -2.66 1.28 5.05
CA VAL A 47 -3.61 0.65 4.14
C VAL A 47 -5.00 0.76 4.74
N SER A 48 -5.92 1.25 3.93
CA SER A 48 -7.30 1.37 4.32
C SER A 48 -8.14 0.70 3.25
N GLY A 49 -9.07 -0.15 3.64
CA GLY A 49 -9.87 -0.87 2.66
C GLY A 49 -11.27 -1.10 3.13
N GLU A 50 -12.19 -1.20 2.17
CA GLU A 50 -13.56 -1.56 2.45
C GLU A 50 -13.70 -3.07 2.52
N HIS A 51 -14.91 -3.50 2.89
CA HIS A 51 -15.24 -4.90 2.93
C HIS A 51 -15.00 -5.53 1.55
N GLY A 52 -14.39 -6.71 1.55
CA GLY A 52 -14.16 -7.42 0.31
C GLY A 52 -12.89 -7.07 -0.42
N CYS A 53 -12.16 -6.10 0.05
CA CYS A 53 -10.86 -5.78 -0.53
C CYS A 53 -9.80 -6.71 0.02
N GLN A 54 -8.81 -7.04 -0.78
CA GLN A 54 -7.73 -7.92 -0.39
C GLN A 54 -6.40 -7.21 -0.55
N VAL A 55 -5.53 -7.44 0.42
CA VAL A 55 -4.21 -6.84 0.41
C VAL A 55 -3.19 -7.88 0.80
N ILE A 56 -2.13 -7.96 0.02
CA ILE A 56 -0.96 -8.75 0.37
C ILE A 56 0.11 -7.78 0.82
N LYS A 57 0.58 -7.97 2.05
CA LYS A 57 1.53 -7.06 2.65
C LYS A 57 2.86 -7.76 2.83
N LYS A 58 3.92 -7.14 2.38
CA LYS A 58 5.25 -7.67 2.55
C LYS A 58 6.19 -6.54 2.92
N ALA A 59 6.74 -6.61 4.11
CA ALA A 59 7.63 -5.57 4.60
C ALA A 59 8.98 -6.16 4.94
N THR A 60 10.04 -5.48 4.50
CA THR A 60 11.40 -5.85 4.79
C THR A 60 12.18 -4.61 5.19
N ASP A 61 13.41 -4.81 5.69
CA ASP A 61 14.29 -3.69 6.03
C ASP A 61 13.63 -2.70 6.98
N ARG A 62 12.89 -3.22 7.95
CA ARG A 62 12.21 -2.43 8.99
C ARG A 62 11.10 -1.55 8.46
N ALA A 63 10.62 -1.81 7.26
CA ALA A 63 9.44 -1.14 6.77
C ALA A 63 8.21 -1.64 7.52
N MET A 64 7.17 -0.84 7.52
CA MET A 64 5.92 -1.17 8.20
C MET A 64 4.75 -0.97 7.26
N ILE A 65 3.83 -1.90 7.32
CA ILE A 65 2.56 -1.79 6.60
C ILE A 65 1.46 -1.96 7.63
N LEU A 66 0.66 -0.92 7.78
CA LEU A 66 -0.38 -0.88 8.81
C LEU A 66 -1.78 -1.06 8.24
#